data_f9103a7438084250edb45c84c23bb284
#
_entry.id   f9103a7438084250edb45c84c23bb284
#
_cell.length_a   1.000
_cell.length_b   1.000
_cell.length_c   1.000
_cell.angle_alpha   90.00
_cell.angle_beta   90.00
_cell.angle_gamma   90.00
#
_symmetry.space_group_name_H-M   'P 1'
#
loop_
_entity.id
_entity.type
_entity.pdbx_description
1 polymer ?
#
loop_
_entity_poly.entity_id
_entity_poly.type
_entity_poly.pdbx_seq_one_letter_code
_entity_poly.pdbx_strand_id
1 'polypeptide(L)'
;IKFCINSEYAPEYLKEAAEQYAEVWQIDETMFVHGRGHRKTTQQRHYEKLREYTAKLEEYVEKIRICGEDRNSYSKTDHSATFMRIKTDYMGNDQLLPAYNVQVGVADEYIAVVDVNQYRSDMDCFIPLMNKFQNIYGFYPKYPVADAGYGSYNNYIFCEQHGMEKYMKFPMFKKETTDKKYHEDPFRAVNFPIGEDGIMRCPNGKSFYLQYRKNVKGNKYGRQEEVYQCED
;
A
#
# COMPACT_ATOMS: atom_id res chain seq x y z
N ILE A 1 26.05 14.04 -15.61
CA ILE A 1 25.03 12.99 -15.89
C ILE A 1 24.08 13.02 -14.73
N LYS A 2 22.82 13.42 -14.97
CA LYS A 2 21.74 13.26 -13.98
C LYS A 2 21.26 11.80 -14.06
N PHE A 3 21.61 10.99 -13.06
CA PHE A 3 21.00 9.69 -12.90
C PHE A 3 19.65 9.87 -12.24
N CYS A 4 18.57 9.61 -12.94
CA CYS A 4 17.29 9.29 -12.30
C CYS A 4 17.39 7.84 -11.85
N ILE A 5 17.22 7.58 -10.55
CA ILE A 5 17.07 6.23 -10.04
C ILE A 5 15.67 5.79 -10.47
N ASN A 6 15.60 5.09 -11.58
CA ASN A 6 14.41 4.39 -12.03
C ASN A 6 14.55 2.92 -11.61
N SER A 7 13.43 2.26 -11.33
CA SER A 7 13.35 0.81 -11.15
C SER A 7 13.82 0.01 -12.40
N GLU A 8 14.19 0.69 -13.46
CA GLU A 8 14.64 0.14 -14.74
C GLU A 8 16.14 -0.10 -14.82
N TYR A 9 16.95 0.42 -13.88
CA TYR A 9 18.41 0.23 -13.90
C TYR A 9 18.80 -0.97 -13.03
N ALA A 10 19.19 -2.07 -13.69
CA ALA A 10 19.80 -3.20 -13.02
C ALA A 10 21.22 -2.85 -12.50
N PRO A 11 21.65 -3.40 -11.35
CA PRO A 11 23.00 -3.19 -10.82
C PRO A 11 24.11 -3.53 -11.81
N GLU A 12 23.88 -4.53 -12.67
CA GLU A 12 24.80 -4.99 -13.71
C GLU A 12 25.16 -3.87 -14.68
N TYR A 13 24.19 -3.05 -15.06
CA TYR A 13 24.43 -1.90 -15.96
C TYR A 13 25.42 -0.90 -15.37
N LEU A 14 25.32 -0.60 -14.08
CA LEU A 14 26.26 0.32 -13.41
C LEU A 14 27.63 -0.32 -13.20
N LYS A 15 27.71 -1.64 -13.02
CA LYS A 15 28.99 -2.37 -13.01
C LYS A 15 29.71 -2.26 -14.33
N GLU A 16 29.04 -2.59 -15.41
CA GLU A 16 29.59 -2.47 -16.77
C GLU A 16 30.03 -1.03 -17.07
N ALA A 17 29.23 -0.04 -16.69
CA ALA A 17 29.57 1.37 -16.86
C ALA A 17 30.82 1.76 -16.05
N ALA A 18 30.99 1.22 -14.85
CA ALA A 18 32.19 1.46 -14.02
C ALA A 18 33.44 0.79 -14.63
N GLU A 19 33.31 -0.45 -15.14
CA GLU A 19 34.37 -1.17 -15.82
C GLU A 19 34.82 -0.45 -17.09
N GLN A 20 33.88 -0.06 -17.96
CA GLN A 20 34.15 0.72 -19.17
C GLN A 20 34.82 2.06 -18.85
N TYR A 21 34.37 2.73 -17.78
CA TYR A 21 34.97 3.96 -17.33
C TYR A 21 36.43 3.75 -16.88
N ALA A 22 36.67 2.64 -16.14
CA ALA A 22 38.04 2.29 -15.72
C ALA A 22 38.98 2.00 -16.87
N GLU A 23 38.51 1.28 -17.90
CA GLU A 23 39.30 1.00 -19.12
C GLU A 23 39.62 2.28 -19.89
N VAL A 24 38.61 3.10 -20.19
CA VAL A 24 38.76 4.33 -20.98
C VAL A 24 39.75 5.31 -20.34
N TRP A 25 39.69 5.43 -19.02
CA TRP A 25 40.53 6.37 -18.26
C TRP A 25 41.75 5.72 -17.64
N GLN A 26 42.01 4.44 -17.91
CA GLN A 26 43.14 3.66 -17.37
C GLN A 26 43.26 3.84 -15.87
N ILE A 27 42.14 3.64 -15.16
CA ILE A 27 42.04 3.83 -13.71
C ILE A 27 42.88 2.76 -12.99
N ASP A 28 43.88 3.22 -12.25
CA ASP A 28 44.65 2.40 -11.33
C ASP A 28 44.28 2.77 -9.89
N GLU A 29 43.58 1.88 -9.21
CA GLU A 29 43.13 2.08 -7.82
C GLU A 29 44.29 2.24 -6.85
N THR A 30 45.47 1.73 -7.19
CA THR A 30 46.68 1.88 -6.31
C THR A 30 47.18 3.34 -6.26
N MET A 31 46.83 4.14 -7.28
CA MET A 31 47.15 5.56 -7.37
C MET A 31 46.10 6.46 -6.69
N PHE A 32 45.09 5.88 -6.08
CA PHE A 32 44.03 6.67 -5.45
C PHE A 32 44.51 7.37 -4.19
N VAL A 33 44.19 8.64 -4.10
CA VAL A 33 44.48 9.45 -2.92
C VAL A 33 43.30 9.43 -1.95
N HIS A 34 43.62 9.22 -0.66
CA HIS A 34 42.66 9.17 0.42
C HIS A 34 43.07 10.11 1.57
N GLY A 35 42.10 10.58 2.36
CA GLY A 35 42.33 11.36 3.57
C GLY A 35 42.18 12.87 3.38
N ARG A 36 42.32 13.59 4.51
CA ARG A 36 42.24 15.06 4.56
C ARG A 36 43.42 15.72 3.90
N GLY A 37 43.19 16.75 3.10
CA GLY A 37 44.27 17.53 2.46
C GLY A 37 44.70 17.03 1.08
N HIS A 38 44.30 15.84 0.68
CA HIS A 38 44.57 15.31 -0.65
C HIS A 38 43.42 15.62 -1.64
N ARG A 39 43.79 16.14 -2.82
CA ARG A 39 42.81 16.41 -3.88
C ARG A 39 42.68 15.18 -4.76
N LYS A 40 41.55 14.50 -4.72
CA LYS A 40 41.20 13.43 -5.67
C LYS A 40 41.09 13.99 -7.08
N THR A 41 41.58 13.24 -8.05
CA THR A 41 41.36 13.55 -9.47
C THR A 41 39.89 13.51 -9.83
N THR A 42 39.49 14.12 -10.93
CA THR A 42 38.10 14.06 -11.39
C THR A 42 37.71 12.63 -11.76
N GLN A 43 38.64 11.88 -12.35
CA GLN A 43 38.46 10.48 -12.73
C GLN A 43 38.24 9.58 -11.51
N GLN A 44 39.07 9.72 -10.47
CA GLN A 44 38.90 9.00 -9.21
C GLN A 44 37.54 9.28 -8.59
N ARG A 45 37.11 10.55 -8.53
CA ARG A 45 35.80 10.90 -7.94
C ARG A 45 34.63 10.29 -8.70
N HIS A 46 34.69 10.28 -10.04
CA HIS A 46 33.62 9.70 -10.84
C HIS A 46 33.55 8.19 -10.70
N TYR A 47 34.70 7.52 -10.72
CA TYR A 47 34.78 6.07 -10.55
C TYR A 47 34.30 5.63 -9.18
N GLU A 48 34.78 6.27 -8.10
CA GLU A 48 34.30 5.99 -6.74
C GLU A 48 32.79 6.21 -6.61
N LYS A 49 32.25 7.23 -7.29
CA LYS A 49 30.82 7.53 -7.31
C LYS A 49 30.00 6.46 -8.05
N LEU A 50 30.50 5.96 -9.15
CA LEU A 50 29.87 4.84 -9.87
C LEU A 50 29.82 3.59 -8.99
N ARG A 51 30.94 3.24 -8.34
CA ARG A 51 30.99 2.10 -7.40
C ARG A 51 30.05 2.28 -6.19
N GLU A 52 30.00 3.49 -5.63
CA GLU A 52 29.06 3.82 -4.54
C GLU A 52 27.60 3.61 -4.99
N TYR A 53 27.25 4.05 -6.20
CA TYR A 53 25.88 3.89 -6.71
C TYR A 53 25.55 2.43 -7.02
N THR A 54 26.50 1.68 -7.55
CA THR A 54 26.34 0.25 -7.78
C THR A 54 26.02 -0.48 -6.45
N ALA A 55 26.85 -0.26 -5.43
CA ALA A 55 26.66 -0.87 -4.12
C ALA A 55 25.31 -0.49 -3.48
N LYS A 56 24.88 0.77 -3.61
CA LYS A 56 23.56 1.21 -3.14
C LYS A 56 22.42 0.56 -3.91
N LEU A 57 22.57 0.39 -5.20
CA LEU A 57 21.53 -0.23 -6.02
C LEU A 57 21.38 -1.71 -5.67
N GLU A 58 22.49 -2.42 -5.47
CA GLU A 58 22.48 -3.81 -4.97
C GLU A 58 21.80 -3.92 -3.60
N GLU A 59 22.12 -3.00 -2.70
CA GLU A 59 21.47 -2.93 -1.38
C GLU A 59 19.95 -2.70 -1.51
N TYR A 60 19.52 -1.85 -2.44
CA TYR A 60 18.08 -1.59 -2.67
C TYR A 60 17.37 -2.79 -3.30
N VAL A 61 17.99 -3.47 -4.25
CA VAL A 61 17.43 -4.69 -4.85
C VAL A 61 17.21 -5.75 -3.77
N GLU A 62 18.20 -5.95 -2.88
CA GLU A 62 18.04 -6.90 -1.78
C GLU A 62 16.96 -6.46 -0.78
N LYS A 63 16.87 -5.19 -0.45
CA LYS A 63 15.79 -4.66 0.42
C LYS A 63 14.40 -4.84 -0.19
N ILE A 64 14.26 -4.64 -1.50
CA ILE A 64 13.00 -4.88 -2.21
C ILE A 64 12.65 -6.36 -2.20
N ARG A 65 13.65 -7.25 -2.41
CA ARG A 65 13.47 -8.70 -2.34
C ARG A 65 12.98 -9.15 -0.97
N ILE A 66 13.56 -8.62 0.12
CA ILE A 66 13.12 -8.91 1.49
C ILE A 66 11.71 -8.36 1.74
N CYS A 67 11.42 -7.15 1.25
CA CYS A 67 10.13 -6.51 1.44
C CYS A 67 9.00 -7.31 0.78
N GLY A 68 9.22 -7.81 -0.44
CA GLY A 68 8.19 -8.47 -1.24
C GLY A 68 7.21 -7.49 -1.87
N GLU A 69 6.20 -8.02 -2.58
CA GLU A 69 5.26 -7.22 -3.38
C GLU A 69 4.13 -6.59 -2.55
N ASP A 70 3.71 -7.25 -1.47
CA ASP A 70 2.51 -6.90 -0.70
C ASP A 70 2.73 -5.87 0.40
N ARG A 71 3.99 -5.49 0.68
CA ARG A 71 4.33 -4.52 1.73
C ARG A 71 5.39 -3.54 1.26
N ASN A 72 5.53 -2.43 1.96
CA ASN A 72 6.49 -1.37 1.62
C ASN A 72 7.52 -1.10 2.72
N SER A 73 7.56 -1.96 3.74
CA SER A 73 8.49 -1.83 4.85
C SER A 73 8.69 -3.17 5.57
N TYR A 74 9.85 -3.34 6.17
CA TYR A 74 10.17 -4.46 7.04
C TYR A 74 11.11 -4.00 8.16
N SER A 75 11.16 -4.73 9.27
CA SER A 75 12.08 -4.46 10.37
C SER A 75 13.46 -5.05 10.08
N LYS A 76 14.53 -4.35 10.46
CA LYS A 76 15.91 -4.84 10.32
C LYS A 76 16.21 -6.05 11.23
N THR A 77 15.52 -6.15 12.36
CA THR A 77 15.70 -7.23 13.34
C THR A 77 14.79 -8.41 13.10
N ASP A 78 13.65 -8.17 12.46
CA ASP A 78 12.68 -9.20 12.07
C ASP A 78 12.11 -8.87 10.68
N HIS A 79 12.68 -9.50 9.66
CA HIS A 79 12.31 -9.23 8.28
C HIS A 79 10.86 -9.60 7.94
N SER A 80 10.21 -10.41 8.76
CA SER A 80 8.80 -10.76 8.59
C SER A 80 7.85 -9.72 9.20
N ALA A 81 8.29 -8.91 10.15
CA ALA A 81 7.47 -7.84 10.73
C ALA A 81 7.38 -6.63 9.80
N THR A 82 6.19 -6.04 9.75
CA THR A 82 5.91 -4.82 8.98
C THR A 82 5.68 -3.65 9.93
N PHE A 83 6.13 -2.45 9.56
CA PHE A 83 5.86 -1.25 10.34
C PHE A 83 4.40 -0.86 10.21
N MET A 84 3.67 -0.85 11.33
CA MET A 84 2.26 -0.48 11.40
C MET A 84 1.94 0.31 12.66
N ARG A 85 0.82 1.04 12.64
CA ARG A 85 0.32 1.77 13.80
C ARG A 85 -0.37 0.78 14.74
N ILE A 86 0.07 0.75 15.99
CA ILE A 86 -0.54 -0.07 17.04
C ILE A 86 -1.56 0.78 17.80
N LYS A 87 -2.74 0.22 18.09
CA LYS A 87 -3.83 0.94 18.79
C LYS A 87 -3.39 1.46 20.16
N THR A 88 -2.55 0.70 20.87
CA THR A 88 -2.01 1.11 22.17
C THR A 88 -0.58 1.61 21.96
N ASP A 89 -0.44 2.90 21.77
CA ASP A 89 0.87 3.54 21.69
C ASP A 89 1.35 3.87 23.11
N TYR A 90 2.21 3.01 23.66
CA TYR A 90 2.78 3.20 25.00
C TYR A 90 3.70 4.43 25.10
N MET A 91 4.22 4.89 23.97
CA MET A 91 5.10 6.07 23.91
C MET A 91 4.33 7.37 23.69
N GLY A 92 3.07 7.29 23.26
CA GLY A 92 2.21 8.44 22.99
C GLY A 92 2.71 9.36 21.87
N ASN A 93 3.50 8.84 20.94
CA ASN A 93 4.14 9.63 19.87
C ASN A 93 3.70 9.23 18.46
N ASP A 94 2.67 8.39 18.34
CA ASP A 94 2.09 7.94 17.06
C ASP A 94 3.08 7.23 16.11
N GLN A 95 4.21 6.75 16.62
CA GLN A 95 5.21 6.10 15.77
C GLN A 95 4.75 4.74 15.28
N LEU A 96 5.24 4.36 14.09
CA LEU A 96 5.04 3.03 13.55
C LEU A 96 6.01 2.05 14.22
N LEU A 97 5.49 0.90 14.63
CA LEU A 97 6.28 -0.17 15.26
C LEU A 97 6.26 -1.44 14.41
N PRO A 98 7.33 -2.24 14.42
CA PRO A 98 7.32 -3.54 13.78
C PRO A 98 6.29 -4.44 14.45
N ALA A 99 5.35 -4.98 13.68
CA ALA A 99 4.28 -5.80 14.21
C ALA A 99 3.72 -6.76 13.14
N TYR A 100 2.89 -7.68 13.63
CA TYR A 100 2.09 -8.59 12.82
C TYR A 100 0.61 -8.26 13.02
N ASN A 101 -0.18 -8.47 11.99
CA ASN A 101 -1.64 -8.43 12.11
C ASN A 101 -2.16 -9.84 12.36
N VAL A 102 -2.68 -10.08 13.55
CA VAL A 102 -3.21 -11.37 13.97
C VAL A 102 -4.73 -11.35 13.88
N GLN A 103 -5.29 -12.21 13.06
CA GLN A 103 -6.71 -12.37 12.87
C GLN A 103 -7.19 -13.65 13.53
N VAL A 104 -8.31 -13.59 14.23
CA VAL A 104 -8.90 -14.74 14.94
C VAL A 104 -10.37 -14.85 14.55
N GLY A 105 -10.74 -15.98 13.96
CA GLY A 105 -12.14 -16.37 13.75
C GLY A 105 -12.63 -17.26 14.89
N VAL A 106 -13.74 -16.87 15.50
CA VAL A 106 -14.34 -17.60 16.62
C VAL A 106 -15.72 -18.13 16.19
N ALA A 107 -16.03 -19.37 16.53
CA ALA A 107 -17.33 -19.98 16.35
C ALA A 107 -17.69 -20.78 17.61
N ASP A 108 -18.90 -20.61 18.12
CA ASP A 108 -19.40 -21.31 19.32
C ASP A 108 -18.43 -21.28 20.51
N GLU A 109 -17.84 -20.10 20.77
CA GLU A 109 -16.84 -19.85 21.82
C GLU A 109 -15.47 -20.49 21.61
N TYR A 110 -15.25 -21.20 20.49
CA TYR A 110 -13.98 -21.81 20.14
C TYR A 110 -13.24 -20.99 19.06
N ILE A 111 -11.92 -21.01 19.14
CA ILE A 111 -11.09 -20.47 18.07
C ILE A 111 -11.14 -21.45 16.89
N ALA A 112 -11.82 -21.05 15.83
CA ALA A 112 -11.98 -21.85 14.62
C ALA A 112 -10.80 -21.67 13.65
N VAL A 113 -10.27 -20.45 13.52
CA VAL A 113 -9.17 -20.15 12.62
C VAL A 113 -8.34 -19.00 13.16
N VAL A 114 -7.03 -19.07 12.95
CA VAL A 114 -6.08 -17.99 13.25
C VAL A 114 -5.27 -17.71 11.99
N ASP A 115 -5.12 -16.45 11.63
CA ASP A 115 -4.22 -16.02 10.58
C ASP A 115 -3.27 -14.95 11.10
N VAL A 116 -1.99 -15.07 10.75
CA VAL A 116 -0.95 -14.10 11.09
C VAL A 116 -0.36 -13.59 9.79
N ASN A 117 -0.51 -12.30 9.56
CA ASN A 117 -0.10 -11.70 8.30
C ASN A 117 0.59 -10.35 8.50
N GLN A 118 1.01 -9.75 7.39
CA GLN A 118 1.79 -8.52 7.33
C GLN A 118 0.98 -7.32 6.84
N TYR A 119 -0.33 -7.49 6.61
CA TYR A 119 -1.20 -6.41 6.17
C TYR A 119 -1.44 -5.40 7.30
N ARG A 120 -1.40 -4.13 6.96
CA ARG A 120 -1.61 -3.03 7.93
C ARG A 120 -3.07 -2.69 8.16
N SER A 121 -3.96 -3.21 7.34
CA SER A 121 -5.40 -2.96 7.37
C SER A 121 -6.14 -4.28 7.52
N ASP A 122 -7.12 -4.30 8.40
CA ASP A 122 -8.01 -5.45 8.60
C ASP A 122 -8.86 -5.74 7.34
N MET A 123 -9.09 -4.73 6.48
CA MET A 123 -9.77 -4.91 5.20
C MET A 123 -9.09 -5.95 4.30
N ASP A 124 -7.75 -5.99 4.33
CA ASP A 124 -6.96 -6.91 3.51
C ASP A 124 -6.82 -8.29 4.14
N CYS A 125 -7.17 -8.42 5.42
CA CYS A 125 -7.05 -9.66 6.19
C CYS A 125 -8.26 -10.59 6.08
N PHE A 126 -9.43 -10.07 5.73
CA PHE A 126 -10.69 -10.83 5.73
C PHE A 126 -10.68 -12.00 4.74
N ILE A 127 -10.37 -11.73 3.48
CA ILE A 127 -10.34 -12.78 2.43
C ILE A 127 -9.31 -13.87 2.73
N PRO A 128 -8.05 -13.56 3.11
CA PRO A 128 -7.09 -14.56 3.55
C PRO A 128 -7.59 -15.44 4.69
N LEU A 129 -8.22 -14.84 5.73
CA LEU A 129 -8.78 -15.57 6.85
C LEU A 129 -9.91 -16.52 6.42
N MET A 130 -10.83 -16.05 5.56
CA MET A 130 -11.94 -16.87 5.03
C MET A 130 -11.43 -18.02 4.19
N ASN A 131 -10.44 -17.80 3.34
CA ASN A 131 -9.80 -18.85 2.55
C ASN A 131 -9.10 -19.88 3.45
N LYS A 132 -8.44 -19.43 4.51
CA LYS A 132 -7.82 -20.33 5.49
C LYS A 132 -8.86 -21.18 6.21
N PHE A 133 -9.99 -20.59 6.60
CA PHE A 133 -11.12 -21.32 7.17
C PHE A 133 -11.64 -22.37 6.20
N GLN A 134 -11.87 -21.99 4.94
CA GLN A 134 -12.33 -22.92 3.89
C GLN A 134 -11.34 -24.05 3.67
N ASN A 135 -10.04 -23.80 3.69
CA ASN A 135 -9.01 -24.83 3.55
C ASN A 135 -9.00 -25.84 4.71
N ILE A 136 -9.36 -25.39 5.93
CA ILE A 136 -9.41 -26.25 7.11
C ILE A 136 -10.69 -27.10 7.12
N TYR A 137 -11.84 -26.48 6.82
CA TYR A 137 -13.16 -27.11 7.02
C TYR A 137 -13.84 -27.57 5.75
N GLY A 138 -13.33 -27.21 4.55
CA GLY A 138 -13.92 -27.57 3.27
C GLY A 138 -15.10 -26.69 2.81
N PHE A 139 -15.51 -25.70 3.61
CA PHE A 139 -16.62 -24.79 3.30
C PHE A 139 -16.34 -23.39 3.86
N TYR A 140 -17.04 -22.39 3.34
CA TYR A 140 -17.06 -21.02 3.91
C TYR A 140 -18.11 -20.90 5.00
N PRO A 141 -17.89 -20.02 6.04
CA PRO A 141 -18.89 -19.78 7.06
C PRO A 141 -20.13 -19.13 6.46
N LYS A 142 -21.31 -19.58 6.82
CA LYS A 142 -22.57 -19.04 6.29
C LYS A 142 -22.80 -17.59 6.74
N TYR A 143 -22.44 -17.26 7.97
CA TYR A 143 -22.71 -15.98 8.63
C TYR A 143 -21.43 -15.35 9.19
N PRO A 144 -20.53 -14.82 8.34
CA PRO A 144 -19.36 -14.13 8.86
C PRO A 144 -19.77 -12.79 9.50
N VAL A 145 -19.44 -12.64 10.78
CA VAL A 145 -19.65 -11.41 11.56
C VAL A 145 -18.31 -10.73 11.78
N ALA A 146 -18.17 -9.47 11.40
CA ALA A 146 -16.95 -8.71 11.57
C ALA A 146 -17.24 -7.23 11.86
N ASP A 147 -16.29 -6.53 12.46
CA ASP A 147 -16.43 -5.10 12.70
C ASP A 147 -16.31 -4.26 11.42
N ALA A 148 -16.51 -2.95 11.53
CA ALA A 148 -16.43 -2.03 10.39
C ALA A 148 -15.02 -1.90 9.80
N GLY A 149 -13.98 -2.33 10.50
CA GLY A 149 -12.61 -2.35 10.01
C GLY A 149 -12.40 -3.28 8.82
N TYR A 150 -13.23 -4.32 8.71
CA TYR A 150 -13.22 -5.27 7.59
C TYR A 150 -14.10 -4.82 6.41
N GLY A 151 -14.95 -3.80 6.60
CA GLY A 151 -15.90 -3.35 5.61
C GLY A 151 -15.23 -2.78 4.37
N SER A 152 -15.26 -3.53 3.26
CA SER A 152 -14.75 -3.08 1.97
C SER A 152 -15.58 -3.66 0.82
N TYR A 153 -15.56 -2.98 -0.32
CA TYR A 153 -16.22 -3.47 -1.51
C TYR A 153 -15.75 -4.88 -1.91
N ASN A 154 -14.44 -5.11 -1.85
CA ASN A 154 -13.87 -6.42 -2.17
C ASN A 154 -14.40 -7.52 -1.25
N ASN A 155 -14.48 -7.26 0.07
CA ASN A 155 -14.94 -8.23 1.04
C ASN A 155 -16.44 -8.52 0.89
N TYR A 156 -17.24 -7.49 0.56
CA TYR A 156 -18.68 -7.68 0.33
C TYR A 156 -18.96 -8.53 -0.91
N ILE A 157 -18.28 -8.25 -2.02
CA ILE A 157 -18.45 -9.03 -3.25
C ILE A 157 -17.91 -10.46 -3.07
N PHE A 158 -16.78 -10.62 -2.37
CA PHE A 158 -16.27 -11.95 -2.03
C PHE A 158 -17.30 -12.78 -1.25
N CYS A 159 -17.96 -12.20 -0.25
CA CYS A 159 -19.02 -12.88 0.48
C CYS A 159 -20.18 -13.29 -0.43
N GLU A 160 -20.63 -12.41 -1.30
CA GLU A 160 -21.73 -12.68 -2.26
C GLU A 160 -21.37 -13.82 -3.22
N GLN A 161 -20.15 -13.80 -3.77
CA GLN A 161 -19.70 -14.84 -4.71
C GLN A 161 -19.57 -16.23 -4.06
N HIS A 162 -19.37 -16.29 -2.74
CA HIS A 162 -19.23 -17.55 -2.00
C HIS A 162 -20.46 -17.90 -1.17
N GLY A 163 -21.59 -17.22 -1.40
CA GLY A 163 -22.87 -17.53 -0.72
C GLY A 163 -22.86 -17.24 0.79
N MET A 164 -21.98 -16.34 1.24
CA MET A 164 -21.90 -15.93 2.64
C MET A 164 -22.84 -14.73 2.91
N GLU A 165 -23.68 -14.84 3.91
CA GLU A 165 -24.51 -13.74 4.39
C GLU A 165 -23.75 -12.91 5.40
N LYS A 166 -23.16 -11.80 4.90
CA LYS A 166 -22.22 -10.96 5.66
C LYS A 166 -22.87 -10.07 6.69
N TYR A 167 -22.39 -10.08 7.91
CA TYR A 167 -22.77 -9.17 9.01
C TYR A 167 -21.58 -8.27 9.34
N MET A 168 -21.23 -7.37 8.43
CA MET A 168 -20.17 -6.37 8.65
C MET A 168 -20.61 -5.01 8.14
N LYS A 169 -20.36 -3.98 8.95
CA LYS A 169 -20.69 -2.59 8.64
C LYS A 169 -19.61 -1.98 7.75
N PHE A 170 -19.98 -0.99 6.94
CA PHE A 170 -18.98 -0.18 6.24
C PHE A 170 -18.29 0.82 7.22
N PRO A 171 -17.07 1.28 6.95
CA PRO A 171 -16.27 2.07 7.90
C PRO A 171 -16.95 3.34 8.42
N MET A 172 -17.77 3.98 7.59
CA MET A 172 -18.49 5.23 7.97
C MET A 172 -19.90 4.98 8.54
N PHE A 173 -20.31 3.72 8.72
CA PHE A 173 -21.67 3.37 9.14
C PHE A 173 -22.14 4.15 10.38
N LYS A 174 -21.33 4.23 11.43
CA LYS A 174 -21.69 4.95 12.65
C LYS A 174 -21.93 6.44 12.37
N LYS A 175 -21.06 7.08 11.59
CA LYS A 175 -21.23 8.50 11.22
C LYS A 175 -22.47 8.71 10.35
N GLU A 176 -22.69 7.85 9.37
CA GLU A 176 -23.87 7.95 8.50
C GLU A 176 -25.19 7.74 9.25
N THR A 177 -25.19 6.94 10.32
CA THR A 177 -26.44 6.60 11.05
C THR A 177 -26.68 7.44 12.30
N THR A 178 -25.65 7.97 12.95
CA THR A 178 -25.80 8.66 14.24
C THR A 178 -25.42 10.12 14.23
N ASP A 179 -24.58 10.56 13.27
CA ASP A 179 -24.19 11.97 13.13
C ASP A 179 -25.05 12.67 12.08
N LYS A 180 -26.18 13.23 12.56
CA LYS A 180 -27.14 13.94 11.69
C LYS A 180 -26.48 15.07 10.90
N LYS A 181 -25.58 15.84 11.51
CA LYS A 181 -24.87 16.96 10.86
C LYS A 181 -24.01 16.46 9.69
N TYR A 182 -23.34 15.30 9.86
CA TYR A 182 -22.55 14.70 8.82
C TYR A 182 -23.39 14.10 7.71
N HIS A 183 -24.46 13.35 8.06
CA HIS A 183 -25.32 12.70 7.09
C HIS A 183 -26.13 13.71 6.23
N GLU A 184 -26.65 14.76 6.86
CA GLU A 184 -27.49 15.76 6.20
C GLU A 184 -26.69 16.96 5.65
N ASP A 185 -25.35 16.96 5.72
CA ASP A 185 -24.53 18.04 5.18
C ASP A 185 -24.76 18.18 3.65
N PRO A 186 -25.38 19.29 3.21
CA PRO A 186 -25.72 19.47 1.80
C PRO A 186 -24.50 19.61 0.90
N PHE A 187 -23.31 19.91 1.44
CA PHE A 187 -22.08 20.05 0.68
C PHE A 187 -21.27 18.75 0.54
N ARG A 188 -21.77 17.65 1.04
CA ARG A 188 -21.18 16.33 0.72
C ARG A 188 -21.60 15.91 -0.69
N ALA A 189 -20.64 15.55 -1.53
CA ALA A 189 -20.88 15.15 -2.91
C ALA A 189 -21.91 14.00 -3.05
N VAL A 190 -21.98 13.10 -2.07
CA VAL A 190 -22.99 12.00 -2.06
C VAL A 190 -24.43 12.52 -1.93
N ASN A 191 -24.62 13.72 -1.39
CA ASN A 191 -25.93 14.36 -1.22
C ASN A 191 -26.29 15.29 -2.39
N PHE A 192 -25.43 15.46 -3.40
CA PHE A 192 -25.73 16.28 -4.56
C PHE A 192 -26.74 15.57 -5.45
N PRO A 193 -27.87 16.20 -5.77
CA PRO A 193 -28.83 15.60 -6.70
C PRO A 193 -28.24 15.47 -8.10
N ILE A 194 -28.49 14.33 -8.73
CA ILE A 194 -28.21 14.11 -10.15
C ILE A 194 -29.56 14.21 -10.87
N GLY A 195 -29.67 15.17 -11.80
CA GLY A 195 -30.85 15.32 -12.61
C GLY A 195 -31.03 14.23 -13.67
N GLU A 196 -32.18 14.17 -14.32
CA GLU A 196 -32.44 13.27 -15.46
C GLU A 196 -31.46 13.50 -16.63
N ASP A 197 -30.89 14.69 -16.69
CA ASP A 197 -29.86 15.12 -17.63
C ASP A 197 -28.45 14.54 -17.31
N GLY A 198 -28.30 13.80 -16.20
CA GLY A 198 -27.04 13.25 -15.73
C GLY A 198 -26.10 14.28 -15.11
N ILE A 199 -26.56 15.52 -14.91
CA ILE A 199 -25.77 16.61 -14.31
C ILE A 199 -25.95 16.61 -12.80
N MET A 200 -24.84 16.54 -12.07
CA MET A 200 -24.83 16.67 -10.61
C MET A 200 -24.82 18.17 -10.24
N ARG A 201 -25.64 18.57 -9.28
CA ARG A 201 -25.75 19.97 -8.86
C ARG A 201 -25.43 20.13 -7.38
N CYS A 202 -24.55 21.06 -7.04
CA CYS A 202 -24.27 21.40 -5.64
C CYS A 202 -25.28 22.41 -5.08
N PRO A 203 -25.36 22.60 -3.76
CA PRO A 203 -26.27 23.56 -3.12
C PRO A 203 -26.06 25.02 -3.56
N ASN A 204 -24.88 25.38 -4.05
CA ASN A 204 -24.60 26.71 -4.60
C ASN A 204 -25.07 26.89 -6.06
N GLY A 205 -25.80 25.90 -6.62
CA GLY A 205 -26.30 25.95 -8.00
C GLY A 205 -25.26 25.66 -9.08
N LYS A 206 -24.05 25.28 -8.71
CA LYS A 206 -23.00 24.92 -9.66
C LYS A 206 -23.26 23.53 -10.25
N SER A 207 -23.03 23.37 -11.55
CA SER A 207 -23.18 22.12 -12.27
C SER A 207 -21.85 21.36 -12.35
N PHE A 208 -21.93 20.06 -12.17
CA PHE A 208 -20.80 19.15 -12.28
C PHE A 208 -21.09 18.11 -13.37
N TYR A 209 -20.21 18.02 -14.35
CA TYR A 209 -20.33 17.13 -15.50
C TYR A 209 -19.44 15.91 -15.35
N LEU A 210 -19.96 14.74 -15.69
CA LEU A 210 -19.17 13.52 -15.73
C LEU A 210 -18.08 13.65 -16.81
N GLN A 211 -16.82 13.61 -16.38
CA GLN A 211 -15.67 13.69 -17.28
C GLN A 211 -15.23 12.31 -17.74
N TYR A 212 -15.01 11.39 -16.80
CA TYR A 212 -14.61 10.02 -17.11
C TYR A 212 -14.89 9.09 -15.94
N ARG A 213 -14.78 7.79 -16.24
CA ARG A 213 -14.77 6.72 -15.25
C ARG A 213 -13.38 6.13 -15.18
N LYS A 214 -12.89 5.86 -13.98
CA LYS A 214 -11.61 5.20 -13.74
C LYS A 214 -11.78 3.98 -12.84
N ASN A 215 -10.95 2.98 -13.05
CA ASN A 215 -10.91 1.83 -12.16
C ASN A 215 -10.31 2.21 -10.80
N VAL A 216 -10.92 1.75 -9.72
CA VAL A 216 -10.41 1.96 -8.36
C VAL A 216 -9.16 1.09 -8.18
N LYS A 217 -8.04 1.71 -7.78
CA LYS A 217 -6.79 0.99 -7.52
C LYS A 217 -6.99 -0.05 -6.40
N GLY A 218 -6.44 -1.25 -6.59
CA GLY A 218 -6.57 -2.35 -5.62
C GLY A 218 -7.91 -3.06 -5.62
N ASN A 219 -8.84 -2.67 -6.51
CA ASN A 219 -10.11 -3.36 -6.66
C ASN A 219 -9.97 -4.61 -7.52
N LYS A 220 -10.45 -5.74 -6.99
CA LYS A 220 -10.38 -7.06 -7.66
C LYS A 220 -11.65 -7.38 -8.47
N TYR A 221 -12.72 -6.58 -8.33
CA TYR A 221 -14.06 -6.86 -8.84
C TYR A 221 -14.62 -5.77 -9.76
N GLY A 222 -13.76 -5.01 -10.42
CA GLY A 222 -14.17 -4.07 -11.47
C GLY A 222 -14.87 -2.80 -10.96
N ARG A 223 -14.73 -2.42 -9.68
CA ARG A 223 -15.28 -1.17 -9.16
C ARG A 223 -14.71 0.03 -9.90
N GLN A 224 -15.58 0.93 -10.34
CA GLN A 224 -15.22 2.18 -10.98
C GLN A 224 -15.63 3.37 -10.12
N GLU A 225 -14.87 4.45 -10.25
CA GLU A 225 -15.21 5.78 -9.74
C GLU A 225 -15.55 6.69 -10.90
N GLU A 226 -16.62 7.46 -10.74
CA GLU A 226 -17.00 8.52 -11.66
C GLU A 226 -16.34 9.83 -11.21
N VAL A 227 -15.71 10.50 -12.13
CA VAL A 227 -15.04 11.79 -11.90
C VAL A 227 -15.88 12.89 -12.52
N TYR A 228 -16.41 13.76 -11.68
CA TYR A 228 -17.19 14.94 -12.08
C TYR A 228 -16.35 16.20 -11.91
N GLN A 229 -16.51 17.14 -12.81
CA GLN A 229 -15.84 18.44 -12.77
C GLN A 229 -16.85 19.57 -12.87
N CYS A 230 -16.64 20.62 -12.05
CA CYS A 230 -17.39 21.86 -12.12
C CYS A 230 -16.93 22.69 -13.33
N GLU A 231 -17.85 23.35 -13.99
CA GLU A 231 -17.54 24.42 -14.94
C GLU A 231 -17.25 25.72 -14.15
N ASP A 232 -15.99 26.05 -13.96
CA ASP A 232 -15.52 27.37 -13.52
C ASP A 232 -14.25 27.75 -14.23
#